data_23fe238dfda08f1ce07cc0b6d2382be9
#
_entry.id   23fe238dfda08f1ce07cc0b6d2382be9
#
_cell.length_a   1.000
_cell.length_b   1.000
_cell.length_c   1.000
_cell.angle_alpha   90.00
_cell.angle_beta   90.00
_cell.angle_gamma   90.00
#
_symmetry.space_group_name_H-M   'P 1'
#
loop_
_entity.id
_entity.type
_entity.pdbx_description
1 polymer ?
#
loop_
_entity_poly.entity_id
_entity_poly.type
_entity_poly.pdbx_seq_one_letter_code
_entity_poly.pdbx_strand_id
1 'polypeptide(L)'
;MVRMLISTARRLALKIASYGVMHLVVAILVAFAITRDWRLALAVGVVEPFFQTIAYSIHDRVWHRIERRRMLSGLEEASEAFTARLQIMAPEEQTRAHGQCGHSHALPRSFKQIAVKSITYGLMHFVVAVSVAFALTRDWRISLAIGIIEPLVQTVFFTAHDRIWTRIEAKKAKRAAELASA
;
A
#
# COMPACT_ATOMS: atom_id res chain seq x y z
N MET A 1 -21.92 -8.06 -17.46
CA MET A 1 -20.95 -7.08 -16.96
C MET A 1 -21.18 -6.71 -15.50
N VAL A 2 -22.36 -6.23 -15.08
CA VAL A 2 -22.67 -5.83 -13.69
C VAL A 2 -22.47 -6.96 -12.66
N ARG A 3 -22.96 -8.18 -12.92
CA ARG A 3 -22.79 -9.34 -12.02
C ARG A 3 -21.31 -9.70 -11.80
N MET A 4 -20.49 -9.54 -12.81
CA MET A 4 -19.04 -9.81 -12.71
C MET A 4 -18.34 -8.75 -11.83
N LEU A 5 -18.68 -7.48 -12.00
CA LEU A 5 -18.17 -6.39 -11.16
C LEU A 5 -18.56 -6.57 -9.70
N ILE A 6 -19.83 -6.91 -9.40
CA ILE A 6 -20.33 -7.16 -8.05
C ILE A 6 -19.60 -8.36 -7.41
N SER A 7 -19.39 -9.44 -8.17
CA SER A 7 -18.69 -10.63 -7.66
C SER A 7 -17.22 -10.34 -7.33
N THR A 8 -16.56 -9.53 -8.15
CA THR A 8 -15.16 -9.11 -7.93
C THR A 8 -15.05 -8.17 -6.72
N ALA A 9 -15.95 -7.18 -6.61
CA ALA A 9 -16.00 -6.27 -5.47
C ALA A 9 -16.25 -7.02 -4.15
N ARG A 10 -17.19 -7.97 -4.14
CA ARG A 10 -17.47 -8.81 -2.96
C ARG A 10 -16.26 -9.65 -2.54
N ARG A 11 -15.53 -10.24 -3.50
CA ARG A 11 -14.31 -11.02 -3.20
C ARG A 11 -13.22 -10.14 -2.60
N LEU A 12 -12.99 -8.96 -3.17
CA LEU A 12 -12.02 -8.00 -2.66
C LEU A 12 -12.39 -7.56 -1.24
N ALA A 13 -13.66 -7.24 -1.01
CA ALA A 13 -14.16 -6.87 0.31
C ALA A 13 -13.95 -7.99 1.35
N LEU A 14 -14.22 -9.24 0.98
CA LEU A 14 -13.98 -10.38 1.87
C LEU A 14 -12.50 -10.60 2.17
N LYS A 15 -11.61 -10.45 1.17
CA LYS A 15 -10.15 -10.54 1.37
C LYS A 15 -9.67 -9.44 2.32
N ILE A 16 -10.13 -8.20 2.13
CA ILE A 16 -9.78 -7.07 2.99
C ILE A 16 -10.32 -7.26 4.41
N ALA A 17 -11.59 -7.65 4.55
CA ALA A 17 -12.20 -7.88 5.86
C ALA A 17 -11.52 -9.01 6.63
N SER A 18 -11.24 -10.14 5.98
CA SER A 18 -10.53 -11.27 6.62
C SER A 18 -9.11 -10.89 7.04
N TYR A 19 -8.42 -10.08 6.25
CA TYR A 19 -7.12 -9.54 6.62
C TYR A 19 -7.22 -8.60 7.83
N GLY A 20 -8.20 -7.69 7.85
CA GLY A 20 -8.41 -6.77 8.97
C GLY A 20 -8.69 -7.50 10.29
N VAL A 21 -9.53 -8.55 10.25
CA VAL A 21 -9.80 -9.39 11.44
C VAL A 21 -8.53 -10.12 11.88
N MET A 22 -7.78 -10.71 10.96
CA MET A 22 -6.52 -11.38 11.28
C MET A 22 -5.52 -10.40 11.90
N HIS A 23 -5.37 -9.21 11.32
CA HIS A 23 -4.48 -8.17 11.85
C HIS A 23 -4.84 -7.80 13.29
N LEU A 24 -6.13 -7.53 13.55
CA LEU A 24 -6.64 -7.22 14.89
C LEU A 24 -6.32 -8.33 15.91
N VAL A 25 -6.58 -9.58 15.52
CA VAL A 25 -6.31 -10.73 16.40
C VAL A 25 -4.82 -10.86 16.70
N VAL A 26 -3.96 -10.73 15.70
CA VAL A 26 -2.50 -10.80 15.88
C VAL A 26 -2.00 -9.67 16.76
N ALA A 27 -2.43 -8.43 16.53
CA ALA A 27 -2.04 -7.27 17.34
C ALA A 27 -2.42 -7.47 18.83
N ILE A 28 -3.66 -7.93 19.11
CA ILE A 28 -4.11 -8.23 20.48
C ILE A 28 -3.27 -9.35 21.10
N LEU A 29 -3.00 -10.42 20.36
CA LEU A 29 -2.22 -11.56 20.89
C LEU A 29 -0.77 -11.17 21.19
N VAL A 30 -0.13 -10.40 20.32
CA VAL A 30 1.23 -9.90 20.54
C VAL A 30 1.28 -8.98 21.74
N ALA A 31 0.38 -8.00 21.81
CA ALA A 31 0.29 -7.09 22.94
C ALA A 31 0.02 -7.85 24.25
N PHE A 32 -0.87 -8.86 24.25
CA PHE A 32 -1.14 -9.70 25.42
C PHE A 32 0.07 -10.55 25.82
N ALA A 33 0.77 -11.14 24.87
CA ALA A 33 1.96 -11.94 25.15
C ALA A 33 3.04 -11.15 25.88
N ILE A 34 3.15 -9.85 25.56
CA ILE A 34 4.17 -8.94 26.13
C ILE A 34 3.68 -8.32 27.43
N THR A 35 2.44 -7.79 27.48
CA THR A 35 1.92 -7.04 28.64
C THR A 35 1.35 -7.92 29.74
N ARG A 36 0.88 -9.13 29.38
CA ARG A 36 0.10 -10.04 30.24
C ARG A 36 -1.18 -9.41 30.80
N ASP A 37 -1.62 -8.30 30.23
CA ASP A 37 -2.86 -7.63 30.57
C ASP A 37 -3.79 -7.59 29.34
N TRP A 38 -4.92 -8.28 29.42
CA TRP A 38 -5.89 -8.35 28.33
C TRP A 38 -6.57 -7.02 28.02
N ARG A 39 -6.72 -6.14 29.03
CA ARG A 39 -7.33 -4.82 28.85
C ARG A 39 -6.43 -3.92 28.06
N LEU A 40 -5.14 -3.90 28.40
CA LEU A 40 -4.12 -3.18 27.64
C LEU A 40 -3.97 -3.76 26.22
N ALA A 41 -3.98 -5.08 26.09
CA ALA A 41 -3.88 -5.72 24.79
C ALA A 41 -5.05 -5.37 23.87
N LEU A 42 -6.28 -5.39 24.37
CA LEU A 42 -7.45 -4.96 23.62
C LEU A 42 -7.38 -3.46 23.27
N ALA A 43 -6.97 -2.62 24.21
CA ALA A 43 -6.83 -1.20 23.96
C ALA A 43 -5.81 -0.92 22.85
N VAL A 44 -4.61 -1.53 22.91
CA VAL A 44 -3.58 -1.40 21.86
C VAL A 44 -4.13 -1.88 20.53
N GLY A 45 -4.68 -3.11 20.47
CA GLY A 45 -5.14 -3.72 19.24
C GLY A 45 -6.28 -2.97 18.54
N VAL A 46 -7.11 -2.21 19.29
CA VAL A 46 -8.19 -1.40 18.70
C VAL A 46 -7.74 0.03 18.38
N VAL A 47 -6.98 0.66 19.29
CA VAL A 47 -6.59 2.06 19.16
C VAL A 47 -5.49 2.23 18.09
N GLU A 48 -4.55 1.30 18.03
CA GLU A 48 -3.43 1.37 17.08
C GLU A 48 -3.89 1.42 15.61
N PRO A 49 -4.76 0.53 15.09
CA PRO A 49 -5.23 0.60 13.70
C PRO A 49 -5.98 1.89 13.36
N PHE A 50 -6.64 2.51 14.34
CA PHE A 50 -7.30 3.79 14.15
C PHE A 50 -6.27 4.90 13.85
N PHE A 51 -5.24 5.03 14.68
CA PHE A 51 -4.17 6.00 14.46
C PHE A 51 -3.34 5.67 13.22
N GLN A 52 -3.13 4.39 12.91
CA GLN A 52 -2.47 3.97 11.68
C GLN A 52 -3.23 4.41 10.43
N THR A 53 -4.55 4.33 10.44
CA THR A 53 -5.39 4.77 9.31
C THR A 53 -5.24 6.26 9.06
N ILE A 54 -5.22 7.07 10.13
CA ILE A 54 -5.01 8.53 10.05
C ILE A 54 -3.61 8.82 9.50
N ALA A 55 -2.59 8.22 10.09
CA ALA A 55 -1.19 8.42 9.71
C ALA A 55 -0.95 7.99 8.25
N TYR A 56 -1.48 6.83 7.85
CA TYR A 56 -1.44 6.36 6.46
C TYR A 56 -2.07 7.37 5.50
N SER A 57 -3.25 7.91 5.85
CA SER A 57 -3.94 8.88 5.00
C SER A 57 -3.12 10.17 4.82
N ILE A 58 -2.43 10.61 5.87
CA ILE A 58 -1.53 11.78 5.80
C ILE A 58 -0.30 11.46 4.95
N HIS A 59 0.36 10.34 5.21
CA HIS A 59 1.53 9.87 4.47
C HIS A 59 1.24 9.73 2.98
N ASP A 60 0.12 9.11 2.61
CA ASP A 60 -0.28 8.93 1.21
C ASP A 60 -0.56 10.27 0.51
N ARG A 61 -1.24 11.21 1.19
CA ARG A 61 -1.44 12.58 0.65
C ARG A 61 -0.12 13.32 0.41
N VAL A 62 0.85 13.17 1.32
CA VAL A 62 2.18 13.78 1.16
C VAL A 62 2.88 13.16 -0.05
N TRP A 63 2.87 11.84 -0.18
CA TRP A 63 3.47 11.15 -1.32
C TRP A 63 2.81 11.50 -2.65
N HIS A 64 1.48 11.57 -2.70
CA HIS A 64 0.77 12.03 -3.90
C HIS A 64 1.16 13.47 -4.32
N ARG A 65 1.40 14.36 -3.35
CA ARG A 65 1.90 15.71 -3.66
C ARG A 65 3.32 15.68 -4.24
N ILE A 66 4.21 14.86 -3.67
CA ILE A 66 5.58 14.69 -4.14
C ILE A 66 5.60 14.09 -5.54
N GLU A 67 4.83 13.01 -5.76
CA GLU A 67 4.72 12.35 -7.07
C GLU A 67 4.17 13.30 -8.13
N ARG A 68 3.14 14.08 -7.79
CA ARG A 68 2.57 15.09 -8.69
C ARG A 68 3.60 16.17 -9.06
N ARG A 69 4.34 16.71 -8.09
CA ARG A 69 5.37 17.72 -8.34
C ARG A 69 6.46 17.19 -9.28
N ARG A 70 6.94 15.96 -9.04
CA ARG A 70 7.94 15.31 -9.91
C ARG A 70 7.41 15.05 -11.31
N MET A 71 6.12 14.71 -11.44
CA MET A 71 5.52 14.51 -12.75
C MET A 71 5.43 15.82 -13.52
N LEU A 72 5.07 16.92 -12.86
CA LEU A 72 5.01 18.26 -13.48
C LEU A 72 6.40 18.75 -13.91
N SER A 73 7.43 18.65 -13.04
CA SER A 73 8.79 19.03 -13.42
C SER A 73 9.33 18.18 -14.59
N GLY A 74 9.07 16.89 -14.61
CA GLY A 74 9.46 16.04 -15.75
C GLY A 74 8.73 16.38 -17.05
N LEU A 75 7.48 16.85 -16.98
CA LEU A 75 6.74 17.34 -18.14
C LEU A 75 7.28 18.69 -18.63
N GLU A 76 7.66 19.59 -17.72
CA GLU A 76 8.29 20.87 -18.05
C GLU A 76 9.63 20.63 -18.76
N GLU A 77 10.53 19.81 -18.20
CA GLU A 77 11.80 19.44 -18.81
C GLU A 77 11.61 18.79 -20.20
N ALA A 78 10.64 17.88 -20.35
CA ALA A 78 10.33 17.22 -21.61
C ALA A 78 9.79 18.23 -22.65
N SER A 79 8.97 19.19 -22.22
CA SER A 79 8.42 20.25 -23.06
C SER A 79 9.51 21.21 -23.56
N GLU A 80 10.41 21.62 -22.67
CA GLU A 80 11.55 22.47 -23.03
C GLU A 80 12.50 21.77 -24.01
N ALA A 81 12.83 20.49 -23.73
CA ALA A 81 13.66 19.69 -24.61
C ALA A 81 13.03 19.49 -26.00
N PHE A 82 11.70 19.28 -26.04
CA PHE A 82 10.95 19.17 -27.29
C PHE A 82 10.94 20.48 -28.07
N THR A 83 10.72 21.60 -27.41
CA THR A 83 10.71 22.93 -28.01
C THR A 83 12.10 23.28 -28.56
N ALA A 84 13.15 23.02 -27.79
CA ALA A 84 14.54 23.23 -28.24
C ALA A 84 14.86 22.36 -29.47
N ARG A 85 14.37 21.12 -29.50
CA ARG A 85 14.55 20.23 -30.66
C ARG A 85 13.81 20.72 -31.90
N LEU A 86 12.60 21.24 -31.75
CA LEU A 86 11.81 21.82 -32.86
C LEU A 86 12.49 23.02 -33.48
N GLN A 87 13.18 23.85 -32.69
CA GLN A 87 13.91 25.02 -33.20
C GLN A 87 15.10 24.66 -34.11
N ILE A 88 15.64 23.45 -33.96
CA ILE A 88 16.81 22.96 -34.74
C ILE A 88 16.35 22.17 -35.96
N MET A 89 15.12 21.69 -36.01
CA MET A 89 14.59 20.86 -37.10
C MET A 89 14.14 21.69 -38.31
N ALA A 90 14.30 21.11 -39.50
CA ALA A 90 13.79 21.69 -40.76
C ALA A 90 12.24 21.74 -40.73
N PRO A 91 11.61 22.71 -41.46
CA PRO A 91 10.15 22.88 -41.43
C PRO A 91 9.30 21.61 -41.76
N GLU A 92 9.82 20.78 -42.68
CA GLU A 92 9.15 19.53 -43.08
C GLU A 92 9.18 18.45 -41.98
N GLU A 93 10.25 18.40 -41.16
CA GLU A 93 10.33 17.47 -40.01
C GLU A 93 9.48 17.93 -38.83
N GLN A 94 9.29 19.22 -38.63
CA GLN A 94 8.47 19.82 -37.60
C GLN A 94 7.00 19.36 -37.72
N THR A 95 6.46 19.28 -38.94
CA THR A 95 5.08 18.85 -39.19
C THR A 95 4.85 17.37 -38.84
N ARG A 96 5.86 16.51 -39.07
CA ARG A 96 5.80 15.09 -38.70
C ARG A 96 5.92 14.87 -37.18
N ALA A 97 6.73 15.67 -36.49
CA ALA A 97 6.92 15.58 -35.05
C ALA A 97 5.65 15.94 -34.26
N HIS A 98 4.83 16.91 -34.73
CA HIS A 98 3.55 17.27 -34.12
C HIS A 98 2.49 16.16 -34.18
N GLY A 99 2.53 15.29 -35.19
CA GLY A 99 1.60 14.18 -35.35
C GLY A 99 1.86 12.98 -34.42
N GLN A 100 3.00 12.89 -33.76
CA GLN A 100 3.39 11.77 -32.90
C GLN A 100 3.26 12.01 -31.39
N CYS A 101 2.86 13.23 -30.97
CA CYS A 101 2.69 13.60 -29.57
C CYS A 101 1.36 13.09 -28.97
N GLY A 102 1.16 11.81 -28.94
CA GLY A 102 -0.11 11.33 -28.47
C GLY A 102 -0.11 10.05 -27.66
N HIS A 103 0.65 9.91 -26.59
CA HIS A 103 0.30 9.02 -25.46
C HIS A 103 1.31 9.25 -24.34
N SER A 104 0.95 10.01 -23.33
CA SER A 104 1.69 10.09 -22.07
C SER A 104 1.50 8.78 -21.32
N HIS A 105 2.36 7.80 -21.57
CA HIS A 105 2.48 6.66 -20.66
C HIS A 105 2.99 7.20 -19.32
N ALA A 106 2.23 6.96 -18.25
CA ALA A 106 2.69 7.24 -16.91
C ALA A 106 4.08 6.58 -16.74
N LEU A 107 5.11 7.41 -16.47
CA LEU A 107 6.47 6.92 -16.31
C LEU A 107 6.49 5.82 -15.25
N PRO A 108 7.09 4.65 -15.52
CA PRO A 108 7.16 3.57 -14.55
C PRO A 108 7.86 4.08 -13.30
N ARG A 109 7.25 3.86 -12.12
CA ARG A 109 7.84 4.26 -10.85
C ARG A 109 9.23 3.65 -10.73
N SER A 110 10.24 4.47 -10.50
CA SER A 110 11.59 3.99 -10.24
C SER A 110 11.59 3.11 -8.98
N PHE A 111 12.33 2.00 -8.98
CA PHE A 111 12.51 1.13 -7.82
C PHE A 111 12.91 1.93 -6.57
N LYS A 112 13.77 2.95 -6.73
CA LYS A 112 14.16 3.85 -5.64
C LYS A 112 12.95 4.58 -5.01
N GLN A 113 12.01 5.04 -5.82
CA GLN A 113 10.81 5.72 -5.34
C GLN A 113 9.90 4.78 -4.55
N ILE A 114 9.72 3.55 -5.03
CA ILE A 114 8.94 2.52 -4.34
C ILE A 114 9.61 2.19 -3.01
N ALA A 115 10.94 1.97 -3.01
CA ALA A 115 11.70 1.66 -1.80
C ALA A 115 11.61 2.77 -0.76
N VAL A 116 11.80 4.03 -1.15
CA VAL A 116 11.73 5.17 -0.22
C VAL A 116 10.31 5.33 0.34
N LYS A 117 9.27 5.19 -0.49
CA LYS A 117 7.86 5.22 -0.02
C LYS A 117 7.58 4.10 0.99
N SER A 118 8.09 2.90 0.75
CA SER A 118 7.91 1.76 1.65
C SER A 118 8.67 1.94 2.96
N ILE A 119 9.90 2.43 2.93
CA ILE A 119 10.71 2.70 4.12
C ILE A 119 10.07 3.79 4.98
N THR A 120 9.64 4.90 4.38
CA THR A 120 8.97 5.98 5.12
C THR A 120 7.64 5.55 5.71
N TYR A 121 6.89 4.68 5.02
CA TYR A 121 5.69 4.06 5.56
C TYR A 121 6.00 3.16 6.75
N GLY A 122 6.98 2.27 6.64
CA GLY A 122 7.39 1.39 7.75
C GLY A 122 7.86 2.15 8.98
N LEU A 123 8.64 3.23 8.79
CA LEU A 123 9.07 4.10 9.89
C LEU A 123 7.88 4.80 10.56
N MET A 124 6.96 5.35 9.77
CA MET A 124 5.74 5.98 10.29
C MET A 124 4.90 4.95 11.09
N HIS A 125 4.70 3.75 10.55
CA HIS A 125 3.98 2.67 11.23
C HIS A 125 4.61 2.37 12.59
N PHE A 126 5.93 2.17 12.63
CA PHE A 126 6.68 1.91 13.85
C PHE A 126 6.50 3.03 14.89
N VAL A 127 6.63 4.29 14.47
CA VAL A 127 6.46 5.45 15.36
C VAL A 127 5.05 5.51 15.95
N VAL A 128 4.03 5.27 15.14
CA VAL A 128 2.63 5.25 15.61
C VAL A 128 2.40 4.10 16.58
N ALA A 129 2.84 2.88 16.25
CA ALA A 129 2.67 1.70 17.10
C ALA A 129 3.33 1.90 18.48
N VAL A 130 4.60 2.37 18.50
CA VAL A 130 5.32 2.66 19.75
C VAL A 130 4.62 3.79 20.53
N SER A 131 4.16 4.85 19.87
CA SER A 131 3.49 5.97 20.51
C SER A 131 2.18 5.57 21.17
N VAL A 132 1.35 4.79 20.47
CA VAL A 132 0.07 4.28 21.00
C VAL A 132 0.34 3.32 22.17
N ALA A 133 1.25 2.37 21.99
CA ALA A 133 1.61 1.45 23.05
C ALA A 133 2.15 2.19 24.28
N PHE A 134 2.98 3.21 24.10
CA PHE A 134 3.52 4.02 25.20
C PHE A 134 2.45 4.86 25.91
N ALA A 135 1.53 5.44 25.16
CA ALA A 135 0.42 6.20 25.74
C ALA A 135 -0.44 5.33 26.68
N LEU A 136 -0.62 4.05 26.35
CA LEU A 136 -1.43 3.10 27.10
C LEU A 136 -0.68 2.39 28.23
N THR A 137 0.57 1.97 27.98
CA THR A 137 1.35 1.15 28.93
C THR A 137 2.20 1.97 29.86
N ARG A 138 2.59 3.20 29.46
CA ARG A 138 3.55 4.08 30.16
C ARG A 138 4.94 3.42 30.38
N ASP A 139 5.22 2.36 29.66
CA ASP A 139 6.50 1.66 29.69
C ASP A 139 7.12 1.64 28.28
N TRP A 140 8.28 2.30 28.14
CA TRP A 140 8.96 2.41 26.87
C TRP A 140 9.52 1.08 26.36
N ARG A 141 9.90 0.15 27.28
CA ARG A 141 10.42 -1.17 26.91
C ARG A 141 9.33 -2.03 26.31
N ILE A 142 8.16 -2.05 26.96
CA ILE A 142 6.98 -2.75 26.46
C ILE A 142 6.57 -2.17 25.11
N SER A 143 6.55 -0.85 24.99
CA SER A 143 6.14 -0.16 23.78
C SER A 143 7.06 -0.45 22.60
N LEU A 144 8.38 -0.44 22.81
CA LEU A 144 9.35 -0.82 21.78
C LEU A 144 9.23 -2.30 21.41
N ALA A 145 9.02 -3.17 22.39
CA ALA A 145 8.83 -4.60 22.13
C ALA A 145 7.60 -4.84 21.26
N ILE A 146 6.46 -4.19 21.54
CA ILE A 146 5.25 -4.26 20.72
C ILE A 146 5.55 -3.74 19.33
N GLY A 147 6.11 -2.53 19.20
CA GLY A 147 6.37 -1.89 17.92
C GLY A 147 7.33 -2.65 17.00
N ILE A 148 8.21 -3.48 17.56
CA ILE A 148 9.14 -4.32 16.78
C ILE A 148 8.54 -5.70 16.49
N ILE A 149 7.98 -6.37 17.49
CA ILE A 149 7.52 -7.76 17.36
C ILE A 149 6.23 -7.85 16.57
N GLU A 150 5.31 -6.91 16.77
CA GLU A 150 4.02 -6.92 16.09
C GLU A 150 4.17 -6.92 14.56
N PRO A 151 4.90 -6.01 13.90
CA PRO A 151 5.04 -6.01 12.44
C PRO A 151 5.74 -7.27 11.90
N LEU A 152 6.67 -7.85 12.66
CA LEU A 152 7.33 -9.10 12.27
C LEU A 152 6.33 -10.28 12.24
N VAL A 153 5.54 -10.41 13.30
CA VAL A 153 4.49 -11.43 13.38
C VAL A 153 3.43 -11.18 12.32
N GLN A 154 3.00 -9.93 12.11
CA GLN A 154 2.05 -9.56 11.06
C GLN A 154 2.54 -9.97 9.67
N THR A 155 3.82 -9.78 9.38
CA THR A 155 4.40 -10.16 8.08
C THR A 155 4.26 -11.67 7.81
N VAL A 156 4.46 -12.50 8.83
CA VAL A 156 4.29 -13.96 8.73
C VAL A 156 2.82 -14.31 8.46
N PHE A 157 1.91 -13.74 9.25
CA PHE A 157 0.48 -14.00 9.10
C PHE A 157 -0.08 -13.44 7.79
N PHE A 158 0.35 -12.26 7.37
CA PHE A 158 0.01 -11.69 6.06
C PHE A 158 0.43 -12.62 4.93
N THR A 159 1.65 -13.13 4.96
CA THR A 159 2.16 -14.03 3.91
C THR A 159 1.37 -15.34 3.87
N ALA A 160 1.02 -15.89 5.03
CA ALA A 160 0.18 -17.09 5.12
C ALA A 160 -1.24 -16.82 4.58
N HIS A 161 -1.86 -15.72 5.00
CA HIS A 161 -3.19 -15.31 4.54
C HIS A 161 -3.23 -15.09 3.02
N ASP A 162 -2.25 -14.37 2.45
CA ASP A 162 -2.19 -14.13 1.01
C ASP A 162 -2.01 -15.43 0.21
N ARG A 163 -1.18 -16.37 0.69
CA ARG A 163 -1.04 -17.71 0.08
C ARG A 163 -2.35 -18.51 0.10
N ILE A 164 -3.12 -18.42 1.19
CA ILE A 164 -4.41 -19.10 1.30
C ILE A 164 -5.39 -18.51 0.27
N TRP A 165 -5.47 -17.19 0.17
CA TRP A 165 -6.35 -16.53 -0.79
C TRP A 165 -5.95 -16.84 -2.24
N THR A 166 -4.68 -16.81 -2.57
CA THR A 166 -4.16 -17.17 -3.90
C THR A 166 -4.55 -18.61 -4.28
N ARG A 167 -4.47 -19.56 -3.34
CA ARG A 167 -4.92 -20.94 -3.57
C ARG A 167 -6.43 -21.05 -3.79
N ILE A 168 -7.23 -20.29 -3.04
CA ILE A 168 -8.69 -20.25 -3.20
C ILE A 168 -9.05 -19.68 -4.58
N GLU A 169 -8.41 -18.62 -5.01
CA GLU A 169 -8.62 -17.99 -6.31
C GLU A 169 -8.22 -18.92 -7.46
N ALA A 170 -7.07 -19.58 -7.38
CA ALA A 170 -6.62 -20.56 -8.37
C ALA A 170 -7.59 -21.74 -8.50
N LYS A 171 -8.08 -22.29 -7.38
CA LYS A 171 -9.09 -23.37 -7.42
C LYS A 171 -10.41 -22.92 -8.05
N LYS A 172 -10.86 -21.70 -7.79
CA LYS A 172 -12.08 -21.14 -8.41
C LYS A 172 -11.90 -20.91 -9.90
N ALA A 173 -10.75 -20.40 -10.34
CA ALA A 173 -10.43 -20.19 -11.73
C ALA A 173 -10.41 -21.54 -12.50
N LYS A 174 -9.77 -22.57 -11.93
CA LYS A 174 -9.76 -23.91 -12.51
C LYS A 174 -11.17 -24.49 -12.69
N ARG A 175 -12.01 -24.44 -11.64
CA ARG A 175 -13.41 -24.90 -11.75
C ARG A 175 -14.22 -24.13 -12.79
N ALA A 176 -14.00 -22.81 -12.90
CA ALA A 176 -14.68 -22.01 -13.92
C ALA A 176 -14.26 -22.39 -15.34
N ALA A 177 -12.97 -22.72 -15.56
CA ALA A 177 -12.48 -23.18 -16.85
C ALA A 177 -13.04 -24.57 -17.21
N GLU A 178 -13.11 -25.50 -16.25
CA GLU A 178 -13.70 -26.83 -16.44
C GLU A 178 -15.18 -26.77 -16.84
N LEU A 179 -15.96 -25.87 -16.20
CA LEU A 179 -17.37 -25.66 -16.52
C LEU A 179 -17.60 -24.96 -17.87
N ALA A 180 -16.63 -24.21 -18.37
CA ALA A 180 -16.73 -23.55 -19.67
C ALA A 180 -16.33 -24.47 -20.84
N SER A 181 -15.63 -25.57 -20.55
CA SER A 181 -15.20 -26.56 -21.53
C SER A 181 -16.13 -27.79 -21.63
N ALA A 182 -17.10 -27.92 -20.72
CA ALA A 182 -18.12 -28.97 -20.69
C ALA A 182 -19.42 -28.51 -21.34
#